data_c95a05a70b85738ea657f95b0c16d6dc
#
_entry.id   c95a05a70b85738ea657f95b0c16d6dc
#
_cell.length_a   1.000
_cell.length_b   1.000
_cell.length_c   1.000
_cell.angle_alpha   90.00
_cell.angle_beta   90.00
_cell.angle_gamma   90.00
#
_symmetry.space_group_name_H-M   'P 1'
#
loop_
_entity.id
_entity.type
_entity.pdbx_description
1 polymer ?
#
loop_
_entity_poly.entity_id
_entity_poly.type
_entity_poly.pdbx_seq_one_letter_code
_entity_poly.pdbx_strand_id
1 'polypeptide(L)'
;MCSSDLEANLEVSNALLDSLASTLVTSRMQRDLTDSTTQRNVGVAFGHAVLAYDNLVRGLDGIEINAARMAQDLDANWAVLGEAVQQAMRAAAIAGATGMANPYERLKELTRGHEVGERDMREFIAGLGLPAEVEERLLALTPATYVGLSERLARWEA
;
A
#
# COMPACT_ATOMS: atom_id res chain seq x y z
N MET A 1 -3.44 -18.59 15.33
CA MET A 1 -3.44 -19.33 14.07
C MET A 1 -2.31 -18.77 13.23
N CYS A 2 -1.42 -19.62 12.73
CA CYS A 2 -0.12 -19.18 12.23
C CYS A 2 -0.24 -18.75 10.76
N SER A 3 0.28 -17.58 10.38
CA SER A 3 0.46 -17.17 8.98
C SER A 3 1.16 -18.24 8.14
N SER A 4 1.99 -19.07 8.78
CA SER A 4 2.65 -20.22 8.19
C SER A 4 1.68 -21.25 7.57
N ASP A 5 0.50 -21.47 8.14
CA ASP A 5 -0.48 -22.44 7.58
C ASP A 5 -1.11 -21.88 6.29
N LEU A 6 -1.39 -20.57 6.24
CA LEU A 6 -1.86 -19.90 5.03
C LEU A 6 -0.80 -19.99 3.92
N GLU A 7 0.42 -19.58 4.22
CA GLU A 7 1.52 -19.53 3.28
C GLU A 7 1.88 -20.92 2.74
N ALA A 8 2.09 -21.90 3.62
CA ALA A 8 2.43 -23.27 3.24
C ALA A 8 1.35 -23.93 2.37
N ASN A 9 0.06 -23.76 2.70
CA ASN A 9 -1.02 -24.31 1.88
C ASN A 9 -1.10 -23.64 0.50
N LEU A 10 -0.85 -22.33 0.39
CA LEU A 10 -0.79 -21.66 -0.93
C LEU A 10 0.41 -22.12 -1.75
N GLU A 11 1.58 -22.32 -1.13
CA GLU A 11 2.77 -22.84 -1.82
C GLU A 11 2.53 -24.23 -2.40
N VAL A 12 1.95 -25.14 -1.61
CA VAL A 12 1.60 -26.49 -2.09
C VAL A 12 0.57 -26.44 -3.21
N SER A 13 -0.48 -25.63 -3.06
CA SER A 13 -1.50 -25.45 -4.08
C SER A 13 -0.89 -24.93 -5.39
N ASN A 14 -0.08 -23.90 -5.32
CA ASN A 14 0.59 -23.30 -6.48
C ASN A 14 1.53 -24.29 -7.18
N ALA A 15 2.32 -25.06 -6.43
CA ALA A 15 3.21 -26.07 -7.00
C ALA A 15 2.42 -27.15 -7.75
N LEU A 16 1.30 -27.62 -7.20
CA LEU A 16 0.44 -28.58 -7.87
C LEU A 16 -0.22 -28.02 -9.11
N LEU A 17 -0.75 -26.79 -9.05
CA LEU A 17 -1.39 -26.11 -10.18
C LEU A 17 -0.39 -25.84 -11.31
N ASP A 18 0.83 -25.44 -11.00
CA ASP A 18 1.90 -25.23 -11.98
C ASP A 18 2.28 -26.54 -12.67
N SER A 19 2.45 -27.61 -11.90
CA SER A 19 2.70 -28.94 -12.44
C SER A 19 1.55 -29.44 -13.34
N LEU A 20 0.30 -29.21 -12.95
CA LEU A 20 -0.89 -29.53 -13.75
C LEU A 20 -0.90 -28.72 -15.05
N ALA A 21 -0.66 -27.42 -14.97
CA ALA A 21 -0.65 -26.53 -16.13
C ALA A 21 0.41 -26.93 -17.16
N SER A 22 1.61 -27.31 -16.71
CA SER A 22 2.69 -27.71 -17.59
C SER A 22 2.52 -29.11 -18.17
N THR A 23 1.96 -30.05 -17.39
CA THR A 23 1.82 -31.46 -17.83
C THR A 23 0.62 -31.66 -18.75
N LEU A 24 -0.54 -31.06 -18.44
CA LEU A 24 -1.78 -31.32 -19.16
C LEU A 24 -1.81 -30.73 -20.57
N VAL A 25 -0.95 -29.77 -20.91
CA VAL A 25 -0.82 -29.23 -22.27
C VAL A 25 0.03 -30.11 -23.18
N THR A 26 0.75 -31.09 -22.62
CA THR A 26 1.59 -31.99 -23.39
C THR A 26 0.73 -33.05 -24.11
N SER A 27 0.75 -33.04 -25.44
CA SER A 27 0.05 -34.03 -26.24
C SER A 27 1.04 -35.06 -26.80
N ARG A 28 0.67 -36.36 -26.70
CA ARG A 28 1.45 -37.47 -27.27
C ARG A 28 0.55 -38.26 -28.21
N MET A 29 0.49 -37.82 -29.45
CA MET A 29 -0.28 -38.41 -30.53
C MET A 29 -1.77 -38.64 -30.19
N GLN A 30 -2.14 -39.82 -29.72
CA GLN A 30 -3.55 -40.17 -29.46
C GLN A 30 -3.95 -39.91 -27.99
N ARG A 31 -3.07 -40.14 -27.06
CA ARG A 31 -3.34 -40.00 -25.62
C ARG A 31 -2.05 -40.00 -24.82
N ASP A 32 -1.99 -39.13 -23.83
CA ASP A 32 -0.99 -39.22 -22.76
C ASP A 32 -1.61 -39.96 -21.57
N LEU A 33 -1.05 -41.12 -21.21
CA LEU A 33 -1.52 -41.93 -20.09
C LEU A 33 -1.15 -41.33 -18.74
N THR A 34 -0.23 -40.34 -18.67
CA THR A 34 0.18 -39.68 -17.45
C THR A 34 -0.86 -38.66 -16.99
N ASP A 35 -1.72 -38.17 -17.89
CA ASP A 35 -2.75 -37.15 -17.62
C ASP A 35 -3.72 -37.61 -16.53
N SER A 36 -4.14 -38.86 -16.54
CA SER A 36 -5.12 -39.39 -15.58
C SER A 36 -4.60 -39.38 -14.13
N THR A 37 -3.30 -39.63 -13.92
CA THR A 37 -2.67 -39.53 -12.59
C THR A 37 -2.51 -38.07 -12.15
N THR A 38 -2.12 -37.23 -13.06
CA THR A 38 -1.95 -35.79 -12.83
C THR A 38 -3.29 -35.14 -12.47
N GLN A 39 -4.35 -35.42 -13.20
CA GLN A 39 -5.69 -34.88 -12.98
C GLN A 39 -6.30 -35.25 -11.61
N ARG A 40 -5.92 -36.40 -11.03
CA ARG A 40 -6.37 -36.80 -9.67
C ARG A 40 -5.91 -35.82 -8.60
N ASN A 41 -4.88 -35.03 -8.87
CA ASN A 41 -4.33 -34.04 -7.92
C ASN A 41 -5.00 -32.67 -8.03
N VAL A 42 -5.90 -32.45 -8.99
CA VAL A 42 -6.65 -31.19 -9.13
C VAL A 42 -7.40 -30.86 -7.83
N GLY A 43 -8.15 -31.84 -7.29
CA GLY A 43 -8.88 -31.65 -6.04
C GLY A 43 -7.97 -31.37 -4.82
N VAL A 44 -6.77 -31.97 -4.80
CA VAL A 44 -5.78 -31.71 -3.74
C VAL A 44 -5.28 -30.25 -3.81
N ALA A 45 -4.98 -29.78 -5.02
CA ALA A 45 -4.53 -28.38 -5.21
C ALA A 45 -5.59 -27.38 -4.71
N PHE A 46 -6.84 -27.55 -5.13
CA PHE A 46 -7.94 -26.71 -4.66
C PHE A 46 -8.24 -26.87 -3.17
N GLY A 47 -8.11 -28.09 -2.63
CA GLY A 47 -8.25 -28.33 -1.19
C GLY A 47 -7.28 -27.50 -0.35
N HIS A 48 -6.00 -27.46 -0.72
CA HIS A 48 -5.01 -26.59 -0.10
C HIS A 48 -5.36 -25.10 -0.23
N ALA A 49 -5.82 -24.64 -1.42
CA ALA A 49 -6.23 -23.26 -1.60
C ALA A 49 -7.41 -22.88 -0.70
N VAL A 50 -8.44 -23.73 -0.60
CA VAL A 50 -9.61 -23.50 0.26
C VAL A 50 -9.20 -23.41 1.73
N LEU A 51 -8.35 -24.32 2.21
CA LEU A 51 -7.84 -24.28 3.58
C LEU A 51 -7.09 -22.97 3.86
N ALA A 52 -6.29 -22.51 2.90
CA ALA A 52 -5.57 -21.25 3.02
C ALA A 52 -6.54 -20.07 3.12
N TYR A 53 -7.54 -19.99 2.25
CA TYR A 53 -8.53 -18.91 2.27
C TYR A 53 -9.41 -18.93 3.50
N ASP A 54 -9.83 -20.09 3.99
CA ASP A 54 -10.56 -20.22 5.26
C ASP A 54 -9.73 -19.68 6.43
N ASN A 55 -8.43 -19.98 6.45
CA ASN A 55 -7.54 -19.48 7.49
C ASN A 55 -7.32 -17.95 7.36
N LEU A 56 -7.29 -17.41 6.14
CA LEU A 56 -7.24 -15.97 5.90
C LEU A 56 -8.48 -15.26 6.44
N VAL A 57 -9.67 -15.77 6.10
CA VAL A 57 -10.95 -15.20 6.59
C VAL A 57 -11.01 -15.22 8.11
N ARG A 58 -10.69 -16.35 8.74
CA ARG A 58 -10.64 -16.44 10.21
C ARG A 58 -9.62 -15.49 10.84
N GLY A 59 -8.49 -15.26 10.16
CA GLY A 59 -7.49 -14.29 10.60
C GLY A 59 -8.02 -12.86 10.54
N LEU A 60 -8.70 -12.50 9.45
CA LEU A 60 -9.32 -11.18 9.27
C LEU A 60 -10.45 -10.93 10.28
N ASP A 61 -11.28 -11.93 10.56
CA ASP A 61 -12.35 -11.84 11.56
C ASP A 61 -11.82 -11.62 12.98
N GLY A 62 -10.58 -12.00 13.24
CA GLY A 62 -9.90 -11.80 14.53
C GLY A 62 -9.14 -10.49 14.67
N ILE A 63 -9.13 -9.63 13.64
CA ILE A 63 -8.41 -8.34 13.69
C ILE A 63 -9.26 -7.32 14.44
N GLU A 64 -8.68 -6.75 15.50
CA GLU A 64 -9.23 -5.57 16.18
C GLU A 64 -8.45 -4.32 15.79
N ILE A 65 -9.17 -3.31 15.31
CA ILE A 65 -8.59 -2.03 14.92
C ILE A 65 -8.60 -1.08 16.12
N ASN A 66 -7.43 -0.70 16.60
CA ASN A 66 -7.30 0.34 17.62
C ASN A 66 -7.25 1.72 16.94
N ALA A 67 -8.42 2.25 16.58
CA ALA A 67 -8.54 3.52 15.88
C ALA A 67 -7.94 4.70 16.67
N ALA A 68 -8.04 4.67 18.02
CA ALA A 68 -7.46 5.71 18.86
C ALA A 68 -5.93 5.72 18.80
N ARG A 69 -5.31 4.54 18.83
CA ARG A 69 -3.85 4.43 18.70
C ARG A 69 -3.38 4.84 17.30
N MET A 70 -4.09 4.42 16.27
CA MET A 70 -3.77 4.81 14.88
C MET A 70 -3.86 6.33 14.68
N ALA A 71 -4.88 6.97 15.24
CA ALA A 71 -5.01 8.42 15.19
C ALA A 71 -3.85 9.12 15.92
N GLN A 72 -3.46 8.65 17.11
CA GLN A 72 -2.31 9.21 17.84
C GLN A 72 -1.00 9.08 17.07
N ASP A 73 -0.75 7.91 16.47
CA ASP A 73 0.47 7.68 15.69
C ASP A 73 0.49 8.56 14.43
N LEU A 74 -0.67 8.78 13.81
CA LEU A 74 -0.80 9.64 12.64
C LEU A 74 -0.59 11.12 13.01
N ASP A 75 -1.24 11.60 14.08
CA ASP A 75 -1.12 12.99 14.54
C ASP A 75 0.30 13.35 14.98
N ALA A 76 1.07 12.39 15.45
CA ALA A 76 2.47 12.57 15.79
C ALA A 76 3.38 12.67 14.55
N ASN A 77 2.92 12.26 13.36
CA ASN A 77 3.77 12.11 12.19
C ASN A 77 3.49 13.16 11.10
N TRP A 78 3.88 14.41 11.37
CA TRP A 78 3.71 15.52 10.42
C TRP A 78 4.56 15.40 9.16
N ALA A 79 5.60 14.57 9.17
CA ALA A 79 6.43 14.30 7.99
C ALA A 79 5.66 13.69 6.81
N VAL A 80 4.48 13.07 7.03
CA VAL A 80 3.62 12.55 5.96
C VAL A 80 3.13 13.63 5.00
N LEU A 81 3.06 14.90 5.44
CA LEU A 81 2.70 16.04 4.58
C LEU A 81 3.82 16.46 3.63
N GLY A 82 5.01 15.91 3.80
CA GLY A 82 6.17 16.26 2.97
C GLY A 82 5.94 16.08 1.48
N GLU A 83 5.18 15.06 1.08
CA GLU A 83 4.84 14.84 -0.32
C GLU A 83 3.94 15.96 -0.87
N ALA A 84 2.90 16.35 -0.14
CA ALA A 84 1.99 17.42 -0.53
C ALA A 84 2.76 18.74 -0.73
N VAL A 85 3.64 19.07 0.20
CA VAL A 85 4.49 20.27 0.12
C VAL A 85 5.43 20.20 -1.07
N GLN A 86 6.08 19.06 -1.29
CA GLN A 86 7.01 18.87 -2.41
C GLN A 86 6.29 18.99 -3.76
N GLN A 87 5.08 18.46 -3.91
CA GLN A 87 4.29 18.58 -5.12
C GLN A 87 3.86 20.04 -5.37
N ALA A 88 3.44 20.75 -4.32
CA ALA A 88 3.10 22.16 -4.43
C ALA A 88 4.31 23.02 -4.87
N MET A 89 5.50 22.77 -4.30
CA MET A 89 6.74 23.43 -4.72
C MET A 89 7.07 23.17 -6.19
N ARG A 90 6.92 21.93 -6.66
CA ARG A 90 7.14 21.56 -8.07
C ARG A 90 6.16 22.27 -8.99
N ALA A 91 4.88 22.29 -8.63
CA ALA A 91 3.85 22.99 -9.41
C ALA A 91 4.12 24.51 -9.47
N ALA A 92 4.48 25.12 -8.35
CA ALA A 92 4.85 26.53 -8.29
C ALA A 92 6.09 26.84 -9.15
N ALA A 93 7.12 25.97 -9.14
CA ALA A 93 8.30 26.11 -9.99
C ALA A 93 7.94 26.10 -11.49
N ILE A 94 7.08 25.19 -11.91
CA ILE A 94 6.59 25.10 -13.31
C ILE A 94 5.81 26.36 -13.68
N ALA A 95 5.04 26.93 -12.73
CA ALA A 95 4.31 28.19 -12.91
C ALA A 95 5.21 29.44 -12.89
N GLY A 96 6.53 29.27 -12.72
CA GLY A 96 7.50 30.36 -12.77
C GLY A 96 7.82 31.01 -11.43
N ALA A 97 7.38 30.42 -10.31
CA ALA A 97 7.75 30.92 -8.98
C ALA A 97 9.26 30.73 -8.74
N THR A 98 9.92 31.81 -8.28
CA THR A 98 11.34 31.77 -7.93
C THR A 98 11.59 31.12 -6.57
N GLY A 99 12.78 30.56 -6.37
CA GLY A 99 13.12 29.94 -5.07
C GLY A 99 12.60 28.53 -4.84
N MET A 100 11.91 27.92 -5.81
CA MET A 100 11.35 26.56 -5.73
C MET A 100 12.32 25.48 -6.23
N ALA A 101 13.60 25.79 -6.41
CA ALA A 101 14.60 24.82 -6.84
C ALA A 101 14.83 23.75 -5.75
N ASN A 102 15.07 22.50 -6.19
CA ASN A 102 15.41 21.37 -5.33
C ASN A 102 14.42 21.12 -4.16
N PRO A 103 13.12 20.93 -4.41
CA PRO A 103 12.12 20.74 -3.37
C PRO A 103 12.47 19.59 -2.42
N TYR A 104 13.04 18.53 -2.97
CA TYR A 104 13.45 17.35 -2.19
C TYR A 104 14.55 17.66 -1.18
N GLU A 105 15.61 18.37 -1.59
CA GLU A 105 16.72 18.68 -0.69
C GLU A 105 16.28 19.63 0.43
N ARG A 106 15.43 20.61 0.12
CA ARG A 106 14.87 21.52 1.13
C ARG A 106 14.02 20.77 2.18
N LEU A 107 13.19 19.83 1.73
CA LEU A 107 12.40 19.03 2.66
C LEU A 107 13.28 18.07 3.48
N LYS A 108 14.32 17.52 2.87
CA LYS A 108 15.29 16.65 3.55
C LYS A 108 16.08 17.40 4.63
N GLU A 109 16.38 18.68 4.41
CA GLU A 109 17.01 19.52 5.43
C GLU A 109 16.08 19.72 6.64
N LEU A 110 14.77 19.90 6.40
CA LEU A 110 13.78 19.98 7.47
C LEU A 110 13.70 18.69 8.30
N THR A 111 13.78 17.53 7.65
CA THR A 111 13.59 16.22 8.30
C THR A 111 14.88 15.61 8.86
N ARG A 112 16.04 16.22 8.58
CA ARG A 112 17.34 15.64 8.94
C ARG A 112 17.58 15.68 10.44
N GLY A 113 17.58 14.51 11.08
CA GLY A 113 18.07 14.32 12.44
C GLY A 113 17.08 14.67 13.55
N HIS A 114 15.85 15.03 13.24
CA HIS A 114 14.79 15.26 14.23
C HIS A 114 13.41 14.87 13.69
N GLU A 115 12.47 14.63 14.60
CA GLU A 115 11.08 14.43 14.25
C GLU A 115 10.45 15.78 13.90
N VAL A 116 9.73 15.83 12.79
CA VAL A 116 9.04 17.03 12.31
C VAL A 116 7.66 17.09 12.94
N GLY A 117 7.44 18.12 13.75
CA GLY A 117 6.15 18.41 14.35
C GLY A 117 5.29 19.37 13.53
N GLU A 118 4.09 19.66 14.04
CA GLU A 118 3.17 20.63 13.44
C GLU A 118 3.82 21.98 13.21
N ARG A 119 4.46 22.51 14.24
CA ARG A 119 5.08 23.82 14.19
C ARG A 119 6.15 23.89 13.11
N ASP A 120 7.02 22.89 13.05
CA ASP A 120 8.14 22.87 12.10
C ASP A 120 7.63 22.84 10.66
N MET A 121 6.59 22.02 10.39
CA MET A 121 5.96 21.91 9.08
C MET A 121 5.27 23.22 8.67
N ARG A 122 4.53 23.87 9.58
CA ARG A 122 3.84 25.14 9.30
C ARG A 122 4.83 26.29 9.07
N GLU A 123 5.88 26.40 9.90
CA GLU A 123 6.94 27.37 9.72
C GLU A 123 7.68 27.17 8.38
N PHE A 124 7.91 25.92 8.02
CA PHE A 124 8.52 25.58 6.72
C PHE A 124 7.64 26.01 5.54
N ILE A 125 6.34 25.69 5.56
CA ILE A 125 5.38 26.06 4.50
C ILE A 125 5.31 27.58 4.36
N ALA A 126 5.17 28.33 5.45
CA ALA A 126 5.13 29.79 5.44
C ALA A 126 6.42 30.43 4.89
N GLY A 127 7.56 29.77 5.12
CA GLY A 127 8.87 30.24 4.62
C GLY A 127 9.14 29.91 3.14
N LEU A 128 8.25 29.18 2.45
CA LEU A 128 8.46 28.77 1.05
C LEU A 128 8.25 29.91 0.05
N GLY A 129 7.39 30.90 0.35
CA GLY A 129 7.01 31.96 -0.60
C GLY A 129 6.12 31.44 -1.72
N LEU A 130 5.25 30.49 -1.43
CA LEU A 130 4.24 29.97 -2.36
C LEU A 130 3.16 31.02 -2.67
N PRO A 131 2.42 30.89 -3.78
CA PRO A 131 1.21 31.67 -4.00
C PRO A 131 0.23 31.52 -2.81
N ALA A 132 -0.39 32.62 -2.39
CA ALA A 132 -1.20 32.68 -1.17
C ALA A 132 -2.27 31.57 -1.08
N GLU A 133 -2.97 31.29 -2.19
CA GLU A 133 -3.98 30.22 -2.26
C GLU A 133 -3.36 28.84 -2.01
N VAL A 134 -2.16 28.58 -2.51
CA VAL A 134 -1.46 27.30 -2.33
C VAL A 134 -0.96 27.15 -0.90
N GLU A 135 -0.38 28.23 -0.35
CA GLU A 135 0.08 28.26 1.04
C GLU A 135 -1.08 28.01 2.02
N GLU A 136 -2.21 28.72 1.85
CA GLU A 136 -3.40 28.54 2.68
C GLU A 136 -3.91 27.10 2.64
N ARG A 137 -3.96 26.49 1.46
CA ARG A 137 -4.38 25.08 1.31
C ARG A 137 -3.42 24.12 2.02
N LEU A 138 -2.11 24.33 1.93
CA LEU A 138 -1.14 23.50 2.63
C LEU A 138 -1.20 23.68 4.14
N LEU A 139 -1.38 24.91 4.62
CA LEU A 139 -1.50 25.21 6.05
C LEU A 139 -2.80 24.64 6.66
N ALA A 140 -3.84 24.41 5.84
CA ALA A 140 -5.06 23.75 6.27
C ALA A 140 -4.94 22.23 6.40
N LEU A 141 -3.89 21.61 5.83
CA LEU A 141 -3.67 20.17 5.93
C LEU A 141 -3.17 19.75 7.31
N THR A 142 -3.65 18.61 7.73
CA THR A 142 -3.12 17.85 8.87
C THR A 142 -2.83 16.42 8.42
N PRO A 143 -2.02 15.64 9.14
CA PRO A 143 -1.84 14.21 8.83
C PRO A 143 -3.17 13.47 8.69
N ALA A 144 -4.15 13.77 9.55
CA ALA A 144 -5.47 13.15 9.53
C ALA A 144 -6.33 13.55 8.32
N THR A 145 -6.13 14.74 7.75
CA THR A 145 -6.91 15.22 6.59
C THR A 145 -6.24 14.94 5.25
N TYR A 146 -4.98 14.52 5.25
CA TYR A 146 -4.25 14.19 4.02
C TYR A 146 -4.55 12.77 3.56
N VAL A 147 -5.80 12.51 3.22
CA VAL A 147 -6.29 11.18 2.82
C VAL A 147 -6.55 11.03 1.32
N GLY A 148 -6.49 12.11 0.55
CA GLY A 148 -6.72 12.11 -0.90
C GLY A 148 -8.07 11.50 -1.27
N LEU A 149 -8.05 10.48 -2.11
CA LEU A 149 -9.24 9.75 -2.55
C LEU A 149 -9.51 8.46 -1.78
N SER A 150 -8.72 8.15 -0.75
CA SER A 150 -8.77 6.85 -0.07
C SER A 150 -10.15 6.53 0.50
N GLU A 151 -10.84 7.50 1.09
CA GLU A 151 -12.19 7.30 1.61
C GLU A 151 -13.19 6.89 0.51
N ARG A 152 -13.10 7.52 -0.65
CA ARG A 152 -13.95 7.18 -1.81
C ARG A 152 -13.60 5.82 -2.40
N LEU A 153 -12.31 5.52 -2.52
CA LEU A 153 -11.83 4.27 -3.09
C LEU A 153 -12.03 3.07 -2.15
N ALA A 154 -12.08 3.30 -0.84
CA ALA A 154 -12.34 2.25 0.13
C ALA A 154 -13.84 1.86 0.25
N ARG A 155 -14.75 2.63 -0.34
CA ARG A 155 -16.17 2.27 -0.40
C ARG A 155 -16.36 1.22 -1.47
N TRP A 156 -16.51 -0.03 -1.05
CA TRP A 156 -16.88 -1.11 -1.94
C TRP A 156 -18.41 -1.07 -2.15
N GLU A 157 -18.82 -0.68 -3.36
CA GLU A 157 -20.20 -0.86 -3.81
C GLU A 157 -20.28 -2.25 -4.48
N ALA A 158 -20.94 -3.21 -3.82
CA ALA A 158 -21.15 -4.56 -4.32
C ALA A 158 -22.26 -4.59 -5.37
#